data_0ae56f3ed5525b1f5aa97fd7e92eedb1
#
_entry.id   0ae56f3ed5525b1f5aa97fd7e92eedb1
#
_cell.length_a   1.000
_cell.length_b   1.000
_cell.length_c   1.000
_cell.angle_alpha   90.00
_cell.angle_beta   90.00
_cell.angle_gamma   90.00
#
_symmetry.space_group_name_H-M   'P 1'
#
loop_
_entity.id
_entity.type
_entity.pdbx_description
1 polymer ?
#
loop_
_entity_poly.entity_id
_entity_poly.type
_entity_poly.pdbx_seq_one_letter_code
_entity_poly.pdbx_strand_id
1 'polypeptide(L)'
;MLEPALKEQLKGIFAGLEADFTFDISVSASHESRAGLLELLEDVAECSTHITCVVNEGSGLKFAIWKNGHPTGITFRAIPNGHEFTSLLLAILNLDGKGKNFPDEAVCNRVKALKGPVHLVTYVSLTCTNCPDVVQALNAMTTLNPSITHEMVDGALYQDEVDALKIQGVPSVFADGKLLHVGRGEFGELLAKLEAQYGIDETKAETEVKEYDVIVAGGGPAGVSAAIYSARKGLR
;
A
#
# COMPACT_ATOMS: atom_id res chain seq x y z
N MET A 1 -21.88 8.48 1.79
CA MET A 1 -22.29 8.55 0.36
C MET A 1 -21.29 9.36 -0.43
N LEU A 2 -20.74 8.78 -1.51
CA LEU A 2 -19.87 9.50 -2.43
C LEU A 2 -20.69 10.44 -3.31
N GLU A 3 -20.15 11.62 -3.60
CA GLU A 3 -20.80 12.57 -4.48
C GLU A 3 -20.96 12.01 -5.90
N PRO A 4 -22.06 12.30 -6.61
CA PRO A 4 -22.30 11.78 -7.96
C PRO A 4 -21.17 12.06 -8.94
N ALA A 5 -20.56 13.23 -8.87
CA ALA A 5 -19.41 13.59 -9.71
C ALA A 5 -18.19 12.69 -9.48
N LEU A 6 -17.94 12.31 -8.22
CA LEU A 6 -16.85 11.40 -7.86
C LEU A 6 -17.17 9.97 -8.32
N LYS A 7 -18.42 9.49 -8.20
CA LYS A 7 -18.84 8.19 -8.75
C LYS A 7 -18.62 8.10 -10.26
N GLU A 8 -18.92 9.15 -11.02
CA GLU A 8 -18.66 9.17 -12.47
C GLU A 8 -17.15 9.13 -12.80
N GLN A 9 -16.32 9.81 -12.00
CA GLN A 9 -14.85 9.70 -12.15
C GLN A 9 -14.38 8.28 -11.85
N LEU A 10 -14.90 7.65 -10.77
CA LEU A 10 -14.54 6.28 -10.41
C LEU A 10 -14.93 5.26 -11.48
N LYS A 11 -16.12 5.41 -12.10
CA LYS A 11 -16.52 4.57 -13.25
C LYS A 11 -15.50 4.65 -14.38
N GLY A 12 -14.99 5.86 -14.69
CA GLY A 12 -13.93 6.05 -15.68
C GLY A 12 -12.61 5.38 -15.29
N ILE A 13 -12.23 5.48 -14.01
CA ILE A 13 -11.01 4.85 -13.48
C ILE A 13 -11.12 3.32 -13.53
N PHE A 14 -12.27 2.76 -13.16
CA PHE A 14 -12.50 1.32 -13.07
C PHE A 14 -12.96 0.68 -14.38
N ALA A 15 -13.22 1.45 -15.43
CA ALA A 15 -13.64 0.93 -16.74
C ALA A 15 -12.61 -0.03 -17.36
N GLY A 16 -11.35 0.06 -16.94
CA GLY A 16 -10.26 -0.80 -17.42
C GLY A 16 -9.96 -2.01 -16.53
N LEU A 17 -10.72 -2.26 -15.46
CA LEU A 17 -10.49 -3.42 -14.60
C LEU A 17 -10.76 -4.73 -15.37
N GLU A 18 -9.87 -5.70 -15.17
CA GLU A 18 -9.95 -7.03 -15.80
C GLU A 18 -10.19 -8.15 -14.78
N ALA A 19 -9.75 -7.95 -13.52
CA ALA A 19 -9.96 -8.92 -12.45
C ALA A 19 -11.22 -8.60 -11.64
N ASP A 20 -11.80 -9.62 -11.06
CA ASP A 20 -12.92 -9.46 -10.12
C ASP A 20 -12.40 -9.24 -8.70
N PHE A 21 -12.93 -8.22 -8.05
CA PHE A 21 -12.60 -7.86 -6.67
C PHE A 21 -13.78 -8.06 -5.74
N THR A 22 -13.48 -8.53 -4.54
CA THR A 22 -14.48 -8.62 -3.47
C THR A 22 -13.95 -7.91 -2.24
N PHE A 23 -14.74 -7.00 -1.71
CA PHE A 23 -14.54 -6.49 -0.36
C PHE A 23 -15.15 -7.49 0.61
N ASP A 24 -14.30 -8.29 1.26
CA ASP A 24 -14.70 -9.24 2.30
C ASP A 24 -14.77 -8.49 3.63
N ILE A 25 -15.98 -8.03 3.96
CA ILE A 25 -16.27 -7.14 5.08
C ILE A 25 -16.63 -7.99 6.30
N SER A 26 -15.90 -7.76 7.40
CA SER A 26 -16.18 -8.37 8.70
C SER A 26 -16.43 -7.26 9.71
N VAL A 27 -17.68 -7.12 10.15
CA VAL A 27 -18.08 -6.03 11.04
C VAL A 27 -19.22 -6.44 11.94
N SER A 28 -19.15 -6.08 13.23
CA SER A 28 -20.23 -6.34 14.19
C SER A 28 -21.51 -5.61 13.79
N ALA A 29 -22.65 -6.29 13.95
CA ALA A 29 -23.96 -5.68 13.72
C ALA A 29 -24.21 -4.43 14.58
N SER A 30 -23.61 -4.37 15.77
CA SER A 30 -23.74 -3.25 16.72
C SER A 30 -22.64 -2.19 16.59
N HIS A 31 -21.68 -2.34 15.65
CA HIS A 31 -20.60 -1.35 15.53
C HIS A 31 -21.13 -0.02 15.01
N GLU A 32 -20.84 1.07 15.73
CA GLU A 32 -21.37 2.40 15.42
C GLU A 32 -21.02 2.90 14.01
N SER A 33 -19.82 2.57 13.52
CA SER A 33 -19.33 2.97 12.21
C SER A 33 -19.70 1.97 11.08
N ARG A 34 -20.47 0.91 11.38
CA ARG A 34 -20.89 -0.10 10.38
C ARG A 34 -21.55 0.51 9.16
N ALA A 35 -22.54 1.38 9.40
CA ALA A 35 -23.29 2.00 8.32
C ALA A 35 -22.38 2.80 7.37
N GLY A 36 -21.46 3.59 7.92
CA GLY A 36 -20.53 4.38 7.12
C GLY A 36 -19.54 3.53 6.32
N LEU A 37 -19.07 2.39 6.86
CA LEU A 37 -18.22 1.47 6.11
C LEU A 37 -18.98 0.85 4.92
N LEU A 38 -20.18 0.32 5.17
CA LEU A 38 -20.99 -0.32 4.13
C LEU A 38 -21.34 0.68 3.03
N GLU A 39 -21.81 1.87 3.40
CA GLU A 39 -22.12 2.94 2.45
C GLU A 39 -20.94 3.28 1.54
N LEU A 40 -19.73 3.47 2.11
CA LEU A 40 -18.54 3.78 1.31
C LEU A 40 -18.20 2.65 0.33
N LEU A 41 -18.16 1.40 0.81
CA LEU A 41 -17.72 0.28 0.00
C LEU A 41 -18.75 -0.11 -1.06
N GLU A 42 -20.03 -0.01 -0.76
CA GLU A 42 -21.13 -0.18 -1.71
C GLU A 42 -21.09 0.90 -2.80
N ASP A 43 -20.89 2.18 -2.42
CA ASP A 43 -20.73 3.28 -3.36
C ASP A 43 -19.54 3.05 -4.32
N VAL A 44 -18.44 2.50 -3.83
CA VAL A 44 -17.27 2.13 -4.67
C VAL A 44 -17.61 0.95 -5.57
N ALA A 45 -18.27 -0.08 -5.04
CA ALA A 45 -18.65 -1.27 -5.80
C ALA A 45 -19.67 -0.94 -6.93
N GLU A 46 -20.59 -0.01 -6.70
CA GLU A 46 -21.52 0.47 -7.75
C GLU A 46 -20.80 1.11 -8.96
N CYS A 47 -19.54 1.49 -8.81
CA CYS A 47 -18.78 2.12 -9.89
C CYS A 47 -18.15 1.11 -10.86
N SER A 48 -18.23 -0.20 -10.62
CA SER A 48 -17.70 -1.24 -11.50
C SER A 48 -18.41 -2.57 -11.33
N THR A 49 -18.67 -3.27 -12.42
CA THR A 49 -19.20 -4.66 -12.40
C THR A 49 -18.18 -5.68 -11.88
N HIS A 50 -16.93 -5.28 -11.78
CA HIS A 50 -15.83 -6.11 -11.27
C HIS A 50 -15.62 -6.00 -9.75
N ILE A 51 -16.41 -5.18 -9.05
CA ILE A 51 -16.26 -4.99 -7.61
C ILE A 51 -17.55 -5.39 -6.90
N THR A 52 -17.44 -6.24 -5.88
CA THR A 52 -18.57 -6.71 -5.07
C THR A 52 -18.26 -6.58 -3.58
N CYS A 53 -19.31 -6.55 -2.76
CA CYS A 53 -19.21 -6.58 -1.31
C CYS A 53 -19.81 -7.87 -0.76
N VAL A 54 -19.10 -8.52 0.16
CA VAL A 54 -19.60 -9.64 0.97
C VAL A 54 -19.50 -9.23 2.43
N VAL A 55 -20.63 -9.27 3.14
CA VAL A 55 -20.73 -8.82 4.53
C VAL A 55 -20.88 -10.01 5.45
N ASN A 56 -19.93 -10.14 6.37
CA ASN A 56 -19.91 -11.19 7.40
C ASN A 56 -20.04 -10.56 8.79
N GLU A 57 -20.62 -11.30 9.72
CA GLU A 57 -20.57 -10.92 11.13
C GLU A 57 -19.15 -11.13 11.66
N GLY A 58 -18.63 -10.15 12.41
CA GLY A 58 -17.29 -10.20 12.98
C GLY A 58 -17.12 -9.29 14.19
N SER A 59 -15.98 -9.39 14.83
CA SER A 59 -15.59 -8.49 15.91
C SER A 59 -14.89 -7.26 15.35
N GLY A 60 -15.32 -6.07 15.76
CA GLY A 60 -14.72 -4.81 15.29
C GLY A 60 -15.21 -4.37 13.91
N LEU A 61 -14.34 -3.72 13.15
CA LEU A 61 -14.63 -3.17 11.82
C LEU A 61 -13.41 -3.37 10.93
N LYS A 62 -13.54 -4.21 9.90
CA LYS A 62 -12.50 -4.42 8.90
C LYS A 62 -13.05 -4.92 7.59
N PHE A 63 -12.29 -4.75 6.53
CA PHE A 63 -12.48 -5.48 5.28
C PHE A 63 -11.13 -5.82 4.64
N ALA A 64 -11.11 -6.94 3.94
CA ALA A 64 -9.98 -7.39 3.14
C ALA A 64 -10.32 -7.28 1.66
N ILE A 65 -9.32 -7.01 0.83
CA ILE A 65 -9.48 -7.04 -0.62
C ILE A 65 -9.16 -8.45 -1.11
N TRP A 66 -10.09 -9.06 -1.82
CA TRP A 66 -9.92 -10.33 -2.51
C TRP A 66 -9.88 -10.09 -4.01
N LYS A 67 -9.07 -10.86 -4.73
CA LYS A 67 -8.95 -10.82 -6.19
C LYS A 67 -9.22 -12.20 -6.76
N ASN A 68 -10.19 -12.33 -7.67
CA ASN A 68 -10.57 -13.59 -8.31
C ASN A 68 -10.81 -14.73 -7.28
N GLY A 69 -11.45 -14.42 -6.16
CA GLY A 69 -11.76 -15.36 -5.08
C GLY A 69 -10.60 -15.72 -4.15
N HIS A 70 -9.45 -15.04 -4.25
CA HIS A 70 -8.29 -15.26 -3.39
C HIS A 70 -7.93 -14.02 -2.57
N PRO A 71 -7.53 -14.18 -1.29
CA PRO A 71 -7.09 -13.05 -0.46
C PRO A 71 -5.80 -12.44 -1.04
N THR A 72 -5.74 -11.11 -1.04
CA THR A 72 -4.58 -10.38 -1.58
C THR A 72 -3.53 -10.03 -0.53
N GLY A 73 -3.85 -10.23 0.75
CA GLY A 73 -3.02 -9.80 1.87
C GLY A 73 -3.21 -8.33 2.27
N ILE A 74 -4.08 -7.57 1.59
CA ILE A 74 -4.37 -6.18 1.93
C ILE A 74 -5.67 -6.08 2.72
N THR A 75 -5.59 -5.51 3.92
CA THR A 75 -6.71 -5.34 4.84
C THR A 75 -6.78 -3.90 5.35
N PHE A 76 -7.99 -3.41 5.55
CA PHE A 76 -8.27 -2.11 6.15
C PHE A 76 -9.13 -2.31 7.39
N ARG A 77 -8.64 -1.83 8.54
CA ARG A 77 -9.38 -1.67 9.78
C ARG A 77 -9.73 -0.19 9.95
N ALA A 78 -10.47 0.31 8.99
CA ALA A 78 -10.82 1.72 8.84
C ALA A 78 -12.00 1.88 7.90
N ILE A 79 -12.59 3.06 7.89
CA ILE A 79 -13.35 3.57 6.76
C ILE A 79 -12.38 4.43 5.94
N PRO A 80 -11.79 3.93 4.85
CA PRO A 80 -10.74 4.64 4.12
C PRO A 80 -11.32 5.82 3.34
N ASN A 81 -11.61 6.89 4.06
CA ASN A 81 -12.04 8.18 3.52
C ASN A 81 -10.93 9.22 3.64
N GLY A 82 -11.23 10.49 3.31
CA GLY A 82 -10.25 11.57 3.35
C GLY A 82 -9.01 11.26 2.53
N HIS A 83 -7.82 11.37 3.14
CA HIS A 83 -6.55 11.12 2.46
C HIS A 83 -6.33 9.64 2.09
N GLU A 84 -6.92 8.70 2.84
CA GLU A 84 -6.74 7.26 2.61
C GLU A 84 -7.68 6.68 1.55
N PHE A 85 -8.64 7.47 1.04
CA PHE A 85 -9.49 7.02 -0.07
C PHE A 85 -8.66 6.67 -1.31
N THR A 86 -7.66 7.48 -1.61
CA THR A 86 -6.72 7.20 -2.71
C THR A 86 -5.93 5.91 -2.47
N SER A 87 -5.60 5.58 -1.22
CA SER A 87 -4.90 4.33 -0.88
C SER A 87 -5.74 3.10 -1.20
N LEU A 88 -7.07 3.15 -0.99
CA LEU A 88 -7.98 2.10 -1.41
C LEU A 88 -8.03 1.96 -2.93
N LEU A 89 -8.18 3.07 -3.66
CA LEU A 89 -8.27 3.05 -5.13
C LEU A 89 -6.99 2.50 -5.75
N LEU A 90 -5.83 2.95 -5.28
CA LEU A 90 -4.53 2.49 -5.77
C LEU A 90 -4.28 1.01 -5.42
N ALA A 91 -4.76 0.52 -4.29
CA ALA A 91 -4.66 -0.90 -3.96
C ALA A 91 -5.38 -1.76 -5.02
N ILE A 92 -6.61 -1.40 -5.41
CA ILE A 92 -7.38 -2.10 -6.45
C ILE A 92 -6.64 -2.04 -7.81
N LEU A 93 -6.22 -0.84 -8.22
CA LEU A 93 -5.53 -0.65 -9.51
C LEU A 93 -4.19 -1.38 -9.58
N ASN A 94 -3.42 -1.38 -8.49
CA ASN A 94 -2.16 -2.10 -8.41
C ASN A 94 -2.38 -3.61 -8.50
N LEU A 95 -3.36 -4.14 -7.80
CA LEU A 95 -3.74 -5.55 -7.84
C LEU A 95 -4.20 -5.97 -9.25
N ASP A 96 -4.86 -5.09 -10.00
CA ASP A 96 -5.26 -5.35 -11.39
C ASP A 96 -4.10 -5.18 -12.40
N GLY A 97 -2.94 -4.69 -11.96
CA GLY A 97 -1.83 -4.38 -12.86
C GLY A 97 -1.98 -3.08 -13.63
N LYS A 98 -2.97 -2.26 -13.30
CA LYS A 98 -3.23 -0.95 -13.94
C LYS A 98 -2.63 0.23 -13.16
N GLY A 99 -2.07 -0.03 -11.97
CA GLY A 99 -1.42 0.98 -11.15
C GLY A 99 -0.16 1.55 -11.82
N LYS A 100 0.07 2.84 -11.60
CA LYS A 100 1.20 3.57 -12.19
C LYS A 100 2.18 4.08 -11.13
N ASN A 101 1.98 3.71 -9.88
CA ASN A 101 2.78 4.18 -8.74
C ASN A 101 3.80 3.14 -8.23
N PHE A 102 4.09 2.10 -9.02
CA PHE A 102 5.19 1.20 -8.73
C PHE A 102 6.54 1.87 -9.01
N PRO A 103 7.56 1.58 -8.21
CA PRO A 103 8.93 2.00 -8.50
C PRO A 103 9.47 1.29 -9.74
N ASP A 104 10.71 1.57 -10.10
CA ASP A 104 11.38 0.89 -11.19
C ASP A 104 11.49 -0.64 -10.97
N GLU A 105 11.77 -1.36 -12.05
CA GLU A 105 11.80 -2.82 -12.05
C GLU A 105 12.85 -3.38 -11.08
N ALA A 106 13.99 -2.71 -10.92
CA ALA A 106 15.04 -3.15 -10.00
C ALA A 106 14.55 -3.12 -8.54
N VAL A 107 13.83 -2.07 -8.16
CA VAL A 107 13.21 -1.98 -6.82
C VAL A 107 12.08 -2.99 -6.66
N CYS A 108 11.24 -3.19 -7.69
CA CYS A 108 10.20 -4.23 -7.67
C CYS A 108 10.80 -5.64 -7.47
N ASN A 109 11.91 -5.95 -8.11
CA ASN A 109 12.58 -7.24 -7.97
C ASN A 109 13.17 -7.44 -6.56
N ARG A 110 13.67 -6.38 -5.91
CA ARG A 110 14.08 -6.43 -4.51
C ARG A 110 12.90 -6.79 -3.59
N VAL A 111 11.71 -6.21 -3.81
CA VAL A 111 10.50 -6.57 -3.04
C VAL A 111 10.14 -8.04 -3.24
N LYS A 112 10.17 -8.54 -4.49
CA LYS A 112 9.89 -9.96 -4.79
C LYS A 112 10.89 -10.92 -4.13
N ALA A 113 12.12 -10.47 -3.93
CA ALA A 113 13.19 -11.23 -3.29
C ALA A 113 13.15 -11.16 -1.75
N LEU A 114 12.35 -10.29 -1.15
CA LEU A 114 12.24 -10.19 0.31
C LEU A 114 11.75 -11.52 0.89
N LYS A 115 12.44 -12.02 1.91
CA LYS A 115 12.03 -13.22 2.62
C LYS A 115 10.81 -12.94 3.49
N GLY A 116 9.91 -13.92 3.56
CA GLY A 116 8.71 -13.85 4.39
C GLY A 116 8.48 -15.14 5.17
N PRO A 117 7.36 -15.24 5.90
CA PRO A 117 6.24 -14.29 5.91
C PRO A 117 6.54 -12.99 6.66
N VAL A 118 5.91 -11.89 6.22
CA VAL A 118 6.01 -10.56 6.85
C VAL A 118 4.60 -10.03 7.07
N HIS A 119 4.26 -9.69 8.32
CA HIS A 119 2.98 -9.08 8.66
C HIS A 119 3.19 -7.62 9.04
N LEU A 120 2.69 -6.71 8.21
CA LEU A 120 2.77 -5.28 8.40
C LEU A 120 1.45 -4.72 8.93
N VAL A 121 1.54 -3.88 9.96
CA VAL A 121 0.40 -3.12 10.48
C VAL A 121 0.79 -1.65 10.52
N THR A 122 0.00 -0.80 9.86
CA THR A 122 0.24 0.64 9.85
C THR A 122 -0.91 1.38 10.54
N TYR A 123 -0.60 2.00 11.66
CA TYR A 123 -1.55 2.90 12.33
C TYR A 123 -1.48 4.28 11.70
N VAL A 124 -2.64 4.80 11.32
CA VAL A 124 -2.83 6.06 10.62
C VAL A 124 -3.85 6.96 11.32
N SER A 125 -3.91 8.20 10.88
CA SER A 125 -5.06 9.09 11.08
C SER A 125 -5.59 9.50 9.71
N LEU A 126 -6.89 9.48 9.51
CA LEU A 126 -7.50 9.83 8.21
C LEU A 126 -7.28 11.30 7.80
N THR A 127 -6.84 12.14 8.74
CA THR A 127 -6.45 13.53 8.50
C THR A 127 -4.95 13.75 8.30
N CYS A 128 -4.15 12.69 8.39
CA CYS A 128 -2.69 12.74 8.24
C CYS A 128 -2.31 12.83 6.75
N THR A 129 -1.56 13.83 6.36
CA THR A 129 -1.15 14.04 4.96
C THR A 129 0.01 13.15 4.51
N ASN A 130 0.79 12.61 5.45
CA ASN A 130 1.94 11.73 5.16
C ASN A 130 1.59 10.24 5.25
N CYS A 131 0.43 9.89 5.81
CA CYS A 131 0.03 8.50 5.98
C CYS A 131 -0.18 7.77 4.64
N PRO A 132 -0.84 8.38 3.63
CA PRO A 132 -1.07 7.71 2.37
C PRO A 132 0.19 7.25 1.65
N ASP A 133 1.29 8.02 1.69
CA ASP A 133 2.55 7.65 1.05
C ASP A 133 3.07 6.30 1.59
N VAL A 134 3.00 6.12 2.91
CA VAL A 134 3.44 4.89 3.59
C VAL A 134 2.47 3.74 3.33
N VAL A 135 1.17 3.97 3.46
CA VAL A 135 0.14 2.94 3.22
C VAL A 135 0.21 2.42 1.78
N GLN A 136 0.30 3.32 0.81
CA GLN A 136 0.38 2.98 -0.61
C GLN A 136 1.66 2.21 -0.95
N ALA A 137 2.81 2.61 -0.37
CA ALA A 137 4.07 1.90 -0.54
C ALA A 137 3.98 0.45 -0.01
N LEU A 138 3.43 0.25 1.19
CA LEU A 138 3.30 -1.08 1.78
C LEU A 138 2.25 -1.94 1.07
N ASN A 139 1.12 -1.37 0.62
CA ASN A 139 0.15 -2.06 -0.23
C ASN A 139 0.77 -2.49 -1.56
N ALA A 140 1.61 -1.66 -2.18
CA ALA A 140 2.31 -2.01 -3.41
C ALA A 140 3.33 -3.15 -3.17
N MET A 141 4.05 -3.15 -2.04
CA MET A 141 4.93 -4.26 -1.66
C MET A 141 4.15 -5.57 -1.47
N THR A 142 2.98 -5.51 -0.82
CA THR A 142 2.09 -6.67 -0.66
C THR A 142 1.61 -7.21 -2.01
N THR A 143 1.31 -6.33 -2.96
CA THR A 143 0.94 -6.73 -4.33
C THR A 143 2.07 -7.45 -5.07
N LEU A 144 3.33 -7.04 -4.84
CA LEU A 144 4.51 -7.58 -5.51
C LEU A 144 5.01 -8.89 -4.89
N ASN A 145 4.78 -9.10 -3.58
CA ASN A 145 5.28 -10.28 -2.87
C ASN A 145 4.17 -10.89 -2.00
N PRO A 146 3.62 -12.07 -2.37
CA PRO A 146 2.52 -12.71 -1.64
C PRO A 146 2.91 -13.19 -0.22
N SER A 147 4.19 -13.15 0.14
CA SER A 147 4.64 -13.42 1.51
C SER A 147 4.50 -12.21 2.44
N ILE A 148 4.10 -11.05 1.92
CA ILE A 148 3.84 -9.85 2.69
C ILE A 148 2.34 -9.65 2.83
N THR A 149 1.89 -9.36 4.04
CA THR A 149 0.53 -8.87 4.29
C THR A 149 0.59 -7.49 4.92
N HIS A 150 -0.38 -6.65 4.61
CA HIS A 150 -0.45 -5.31 5.17
C HIS A 150 -1.86 -4.99 5.67
N GLU A 151 -1.93 -4.49 6.89
CA GLU A 151 -3.14 -4.03 7.53
C GLU A 151 -3.03 -2.54 7.87
N MET A 152 -3.90 -1.70 7.30
CA MET A 152 -4.04 -0.30 7.66
C MET A 152 -5.07 -0.16 8.78
N VAL A 153 -4.73 0.54 9.86
CA VAL A 153 -5.57 0.71 11.05
C VAL A 153 -5.79 2.20 11.31
N ASP A 154 -7.05 2.63 11.33
CA ASP A 154 -7.40 3.96 11.82
C ASP A 154 -7.28 4.00 13.35
N GLY A 155 -6.28 4.73 13.85
CA GLY A 155 -6.02 4.84 15.29
C GLY A 155 -7.19 5.43 16.08
N ALA A 156 -8.07 6.21 15.45
CA ALA A 156 -9.25 6.75 16.11
C ALA A 156 -10.30 5.67 16.43
N LEU A 157 -10.39 4.62 15.62
CA LEU A 157 -11.30 3.48 15.86
C LEU A 157 -10.70 2.42 16.78
N TYR A 158 -9.38 2.41 16.96
CA TYR A 158 -8.64 1.40 17.72
C TYR A 158 -7.72 2.02 18.77
N GLN A 159 -8.28 2.97 19.56
CA GLN A 159 -7.52 3.75 20.54
C GLN A 159 -6.86 2.86 21.60
N ASP A 160 -7.51 1.78 22.02
CA ASP A 160 -6.94 0.84 23.00
C ASP A 160 -5.63 0.21 22.51
N GLU A 161 -5.53 -0.10 21.19
CA GLU A 161 -4.30 -0.62 20.59
C GLU A 161 -3.23 0.47 20.50
N VAL A 162 -3.62 1.70 20.12
CA VAL A 162 -2.72 2.87 20.07
C VAL A 162 -2.09 3.11 21.44
N ASP A 163 -2.88 3.06 22.52
CA ASP A 163 -2.43 3.27 23.88
C ASP A 163 -1.53 2.11 24.36
N ALA A 164 -1.93 0.87 24.10
CA ALA A 164 -1.14 -0.32 24.46
C ALA A 164 0.23 -0.35 23.77
N LEU A 165 0.30 0.06 22.51
CA LEU A 165 1.54 0.15 21.71
C LEU A 165 2.30 1.45 21.96
N LYS A 166 1.74 2.38 22.74
CA LYS A 166 2.33 3.70 23.05
C LYS A 166 2.67 4.52 21.79
N ILE A 167 1.79 4.47 20.80
CA ILE A 167 1.97 5.19 19.54
C ILE A 167 1.81 6.70 19.80
N GLN A 168 2.84 7.49 19.45
CA GLN A 168 2.87 8.94 19.67
C GLN A 168 2.77 9.75 18.40
N GLY A 169 2.81 9.10 17.24
CA GLY A 169 2.75 9.76 15.94
C GLY A 169 2.34 8.80 14.84
N VAL A 170 1.82 9.35 13.75
CA VAL A 170 1.37 8.58 12.59
C VAL A 170 2.01 9.14 11.30
N PRO A 171 2.23 8.27 10.30
CA PRO A 171 2.03 6.81 10.34
C PRO A 171 3.01 6.11 11.27
N SER A 172 2.58 5.04 11.93
CA SER A 172 3.44 4.13 12.69
C SER A 172 3.33 2.72 12.12
N VAL A 173 4.42 2.18 11.59
CA VAL A 173 4.49 0.87 10.95
C VAL A 173 5.09 -0.14 11.90
N PHE A 174 4.40 -1.24 12.09
CA PHE A 174 4.87 -2.41 12.82
C PHE A 174 5.08 -3.59 11.86
N ALA A 175 6.14 -4.34 12.05
CA ALA A 175 6.41 -5.58 11.35
C ALA A 175 6.49 -6.72 12.37
N ASP A 176 5.60 -7.71 12.26
CA ASP A 176 5.44 -8.81 13.24
C ASP A 176 5.36 -8.30 14.69
N GLY A 177 4.59 -7.24 14.91
CA GLY A 177 4.36 -6.63 16.24
C GLY A 177 5.52 -5.77 16.76
N LYS A 178 6.60 -5.58 16.00
CA LYS A 178 7.73 -4.71 16.36
C LYS A 178 7.70 -3.43 15.55
N LEU A 179 7.93 -2.30 16.21
CA LEU A 179 7.98 -0.99 15.56
C LEU A 179 9.11 -0.97 14.52
N LEU A 180 8.76 -0.75 13.26
CA LEU A 180 9.67 -0.67 12.12
C LEU A 180 9.96 0.78 11.71
N HIS A 181 8.91 1.63 11.68
CA HIS A 181 9.02 2.99 11.16
C HIS A 181 7.96 3.91 11.77
N VAL A 182 8.30 5.19 11.92
CA VAL A 182 7.38 6.26 12.37
C VAL A 182 7.58 7.48 11.50
N GLY A 183 6.47 8.11 11.13
CA GLY A 183 6.44 9.35 10.35
C GLY A 183 6.52 9.10 8.84
N ARG A 184 6.83 10.16 8.10
CA ARG A 184 6.98 10.07 6.64
C ARG A 184 8.03 9.05 6.27
N GLY A 185 7.72 8.20 5.29
CA GLY A 185 8.63 7.18 4.77
C GLY A 185 8.46 7.02 3.26
N GLU A 186 9.56 6.93 2.55
CA GLU A 186 9.56 6.66 1.12
C GLU A 186 9.69 5.15 0.86
N PHE A 187 9.21 4.71 -0.30
CA PHE A 187 9.19 3.28 -0.69
C PHE A 187 10.55 2.61 -0.46
N GLY A 188 11.64 3.21 -0.95
CA GLY A 188 12.99 2.66 -0.84
C GLY A 188 13.51 2.57 0.60
N GLU A 189 13.15 3.53 1.45
CA GLU A 189 13.51 3.51 2.87
C GLU A 189 12.79 2.38 3.62
N LEU A 190 11.49 2.22 3.39
CA LEU A 190 10.69 1.16 4.00
C LEU A 190 11.19 -0.21 3.56
N LEU A 191 11.49 -0.39 2.26
CA LEU A 191 12.05 -1.62 1.73
C LEU A 191 13.40 -1.94 2.37
N ALA A 192 14.32 -0.96 2.48
CA ALA A 192 15.63 -1.19 3.08
C ALA A 192 15.52 -1.66 4.56
N LYS A 193 14.57 -1.12 5.32
CA LYS A 193 14.30 -1.57 6.69
C LYS A 193 13.80 -3.01 6.74
N LEU A 194 12.90 -3.38 5.81
CA LEU A 194 12.40 -4.76 5.70
C LEU A 194 13.50 -5.73 5.28
N GLU A 195 14.34 -5.37 4.31
CA GLU A 195 15.50 -6.17 3.90
C GLU A 195 16.48 -6.40 5.06
N ALA A 196 16.74 -5.36 5.85
CA ALA A 196 17.61 -5.45 7.02
C ALA A 196 17.05 -6.39 8.10
N GLN A 197 15.71 -6.46 8.24
CA GLN A 197 15.07 -7.28 9.26
C GLN A 197 14.84 -8.73 8.82
N TYR A 198 14.44 -8.96 7.56
CA TYR A 198 14.02 -10.27 7.06
C TYR A 198 15.03 -10.91 6.11
N GLY A 199 15.93 -10.13 5.53
CA GLY A 199 16.86 -10.57 4.51
C GLY A 199 16.20 -10.76 3.15
N ILE A 200 17.03 -11.04 2.16
CA ILE A 200 16.62 -11.27 0.77
C ILE A 200 16.96 -12.71 0.35
N ASP A 201 16.16 -13.24 -0.55
CA ASP A 201 16.44 -14.49 -1.25
C ASP A 201 17.29 -14.18 -2.49
N GLU A 202 18.58 -14.41 -2.39
CA GLU A 202 19.55 -14.12 -3.45
C GLU A 202 19.24 -14.86 -4.76
N THR A 203 18.51 -15.98 -4.69
CA THR A 203 18.14 -16.77 -5.89
C THR A 203 17.02 -16.11 -6.69
N LYS A 204 16.24 -15.23 -6.04
CA LYS A 204 15.16 -14.44 -6.65
C LYS A 204 15.59 -13.00 -6.95
N ALA A 205 16.66 -12.53 -6.35
CA ALA A 205 17.27 -11.26 -6.65
C ALA A 205 18.03 -11.38 -7.99
N GLU A 206 17.33 -11.32 -9.11
CA GLU A 206 17.98 -11.11 -10.41
C GLU A 206 18.64 -9.73 -10.38
N THR A 207 19.88 -9.71 -9.93
CA THR A 207 20.76 -8.56 -10.07
C THR A 207 21.32 -8.60 -11.47
N GLU A 208 20.67 -7.93 -12.41
CA GLU A 208 21.30 -7.57 -13.67
C GLU A 208 22.51 -6.68 -13.31
N VAL A 209 23.68 -7.26 -13.30
CA VAL A 209 24.91 -6.50 -13.07
C VAL A 209 25.17 -5.67 -14.32
N LYS A 210 24.88 -4.38 -14.22
CA LYS A 210 25.21 -3.41 -15.26
C LYS A 210 26.58 -2.81 -14.94
N GLU A 211 27.50 -2.92 -15.86
CA GLU A 211 28.80 -2.27 -15.74
C GLU A 211 28.71 -0.84 -16.30
N TYR A 212 29.21 0.10 -15.52
CA TYR A 212 29.30 1.51 -15.89
C TYR A 212 30.72 2.02 -15.64
N ASP A 213 31.20 2.90 -16.52
CA ASP A 213 32.46 3.61 -16.30
C ASP A 213 32.34 4.64 -15.18
N VAL A 214 31.14 5.24 -15.02
CA VAL A 214 30.88 6.27 -14.01
C VAL A 214 29.44 6.14 -13.49
N ILE A 215 29.29 6.21 -12.17
CA ILE A 215 28.00 6.32 -11.49
C ILE A 215 27.94 7.68 -10.78
N VAL A 216 26.94 8.49 -11.13
CA VAL A 216 26.68 9.79 -10.48
C VAL A 216 25.53 9.64 -9.49
N ALA A 217 25.79 9.70 -8.20
CA ALA A 217 24.79 9.67 -7.15
C ALA A 217 24.39 11.09 -6.74
N GLY A 218 23.16 11.48 -7.12
CA GLY A 218 22.56 12.76 -6.79
C GLY A 218 22.28 13.66 -8.00
N GLY A 219 21.09 14.31 -7.99
CA GLY A 219 20.59 15.19 -9.04
C GLY A 219 20.83 16.70 -8.79
N GLY A 220 21.70 17.08 -7.84
CA GLY A 220 22.07 18.46 -7.60
C GLY A 220 22.96 19.03 -8.73
N PRO A 221 23.26 20.34 -8.72
CA PRO A 221 24.04 21.00 -9.80
C PRO A 221 25.36 20.31 -10.11
N ALA A 222 26.05 19.81 -9.10
CA ALA A 222 27.33 19.09 -9.26
C ALA A 222 27.12 17.73 -9.94
N GLY A 223 26.09 16.96 -9.51
CA GLY A 223 25.77 15.65 -10.12
C GLY A 223 25.31 15.81 -11.58
N VAL A 224 24.46 16.77 -11.88
CA VAL A 224 24.02 17.06 -13.26
C VAL A 224 25.24 17.44 -14.12
N SER A 225 26.15 18.30 -13.61
CA SER A 225 27.36 18.65 -14.33
C SER A 225 28.25 17.46 -14.60
N ALA A 226 28.46 16.58 -13.59
CA ALA A 226 29.25 15.35 -13.74
C ALA A 226 28.63 14.42 -14.79
N ALA A 227 27.31 14.23 -14.75
CA ALA A 227 26.60 13.38 -15.74
C ALA A 227 26.74 13.91 -17.17
N ILE A 228 26.57 15.24 -17.36
CA ILE A 228 26.75 15.86 -18.68
C ILE A 228 28.17 15.67 -19.19
N TYR A 229 29.19 15.87 -18.34
CA TYR A 229 30.60 15.70 -18.74
C TYR A 229 30.92 14.24 -19.08
N SER A 230 30.44 13.29 -18.29
CA SER A 230 30.62 11.86 -18.54
C SER A 230 29.98 11.45 -19.87
N ALA A 231 28.73 11.88 -20.10
CA ALA A 231 28.02 11.59 -21.35
C ALA A 231 28.70 12.20 -22.58
N ARG A 232 29.25 13.42 -22.48
CA ARG A 232 30.01 14.07 -23.55
C ARG A 232 31.31 13.34 -23.90
N LYS A 233 31.89 12.62 -22.94
CA LYS A 233 33.09 11.79 -23.16
C LYS A 233 32.75 10.38 -23.62
N GLY A 234 31.46 10.05 -23.81
CA GLY A 234 31.01 8.71 -24.20
C GLY A 234 31.13 7.68 -23.08
N LEU A 235 31.28 8.10 -21.84
CA LEU A 235 31.30 7.20 -20.67
C LEU A 235 29.86 6.76 -20.37
N ARG A 236 29.71 5.50 -20.03
CA ARG A 236 28.45 4.81 -19.76
C ARG A 236 28.19 4.63 -18.28
#